data_6f838e350ee42d6b062e72d6d867299e
#
_entry.id   6f838e350ee42d6b062e72d6d867299e
#
_cell.length_a   1.000
_cell.length_b   1.000
_cell.length_c   1.000
_cell.angle_alpha   90.00
_cell.angle_beta   90.00
_cell.angle_gamma   90.00
#
_symmetry.space_group_name_H-M   'P 1'
#
loop_
_entity.id
_entity.type
_entity.pdbx_description
1 polymer ?
#
loop_
_entity_poly.entity_id
_entity_poly.type
_entity_poly.pdbx_seq_one_letter_code
_entity_poly.pdbx_strand_id
1 'polypeptide(L)'
;SQKIATFKHDGRNVGEMYLVTTEVGHSELDAWKYPLPGDREIFTIERIVIHLNESPQIVKLNMPPDAHRSSIGDHVADRDGSFLDVVWNQNGDKLFFVSTSRDHKTVTLQVADSYSGEVRKIYSESVPTYYESGYRNPNWRILFERNEFIWYSEQDNWGHLYLHDLETGRLKRKLTSGDWPVLNLEH
;
A
#
# COMPACT_ATOMS: atom_id res chain seq x y z
N SER A 1 -9.75 -18.15 -9.81
CA SER A 1 -9.63 -16.70 -10.06
C SER A 1 -9.38 -16.44 -11.54
N GLN A 2 -10.05 -15.44 -12.11
CA GLN A 2 -9.88 -15.07 -13.53
C GLN A 2 -8.99 -13.83 -13.69
N LYS A 3 -8.52 -13.27 -12.60
CA LYS A 3 -7.69 -12.05 -12.57
C LYS A 3 -6.64 -12.14 -11.48
N ILE A 4 -5.53 -11.46 -11.72
CA ILE A 4 -4.43 -11.28 -10.77
C ILE A 4 -4.20 -9.77 -10.63
N ALA A 5 -4.20 -9.27 -9.39
CA ALA A 5 -3.63 -7.96 -9.09
C ALA A 5 -2.15 -8.14 -8.79
N THR A 6 -1.31 -7.31 -9.39
CA THR A 6 0.14 -7.32 -9.16
C THR A 6 0.72 -5.95 -9.49
N PHE A 7 2.03 -5.85 -9.49
CA PHE A 7 2.71 -4.61 -9.85
C PHE A 7 4.00 -4.86 -10.65
N LYS A 8 4.38 -3.86 -11.39
CA LYS A 8 5.69 -3.79 -12.02
C LYS A 8 6.60 -2.92 -11.17
N HIS A 9 7.69 -3.51 -10.69
CA HIS A 9 8.70 -2.81 -9.90
C HIS A 9 9.71 -2.10 -10.81
N ASP A 10 10.04 -0.85 -10.49
CA ASP A 10 11.05 -0.07 -11.20
C ASP A 10 12.08 0.51 -10.23
N GLY A 11 13.32 0.08 -10.38
CA GLY A 11 14.49 0.56 -9.64
C GLY A 11 15.66 0.94 -10.56
N ARG A 12 15.42 1.16 -11.86
CA ARG A 12 16.50 1.35 -12.85
C ARG A 12 17.43 2.50 -12.53
N ASN A 13 16.88 3.62 -12.06
CA ASN A 13 17.64 4.84 -11.79
C ASN A 13 17.98 5.03 -10.30
N VAL A 14 17.66 4.06 -9.47
CA VAL A 14 17.99 4.11 -8.04
C VAL A 14 19.51 4.04 -7.86
N GLY A 15 20.04 4.89 -6.98
CA GLY A 15 21.46 4.91 -6.64
C GLY A 15 21.94 3.59 -6.02
N GLU A 16 23.24 3.38 -6.03
CA GLU A 16 23.87 2.17 -5.49
C GLU A 16 24.58 2.47 -4.18
N MET A 17 24.53 1.54 -3.25
CA MET A 17 25.37 1.48 -2.07
C MET A 17 26.43 0.41 -2.25
N TYR A 18 27.57 0.64 -1.64
CA TYR A 18 28.71 -0.24 -1.70
C TYR A 18 29.16 -0.61 -0.29
N LEU A 19 29.40 -1.89 -0.06
CA LEU A 19 30.00 -2.40 1.17
C LEU A 19 31.26 -3.20 0.79
N VAL A 20 32.36 -2.88 1.46
CA VAL A 20 33.60 -3.66 1.32
C VAL A 20 33.71 -4.59 2.50
N THR A 21 33.62 -5.87 2.26
CA THR A 21 33.85 -6.92 3.26
C THR A 21 35.32 -7.28 3.26
N THR A 22 35.99 -7.07 4.42
CA THR A 22 37.41 -7.41 4.57
C THR A 22 37.54 -8.81 5.14
N GLU A 23 38.21 -9.67 4.39
CA GLU A 23 38.52 -11.06 4.76
C GLU A 23 40.03 -11.33 4.69
N VAL A 24 40.46 -12.55 5.12
CA VAL A 24 41.83 -12.98 4.93
C VAL A 24 42.02 -13.26 3.45
N GLY A 25 42.74 -12.36 2.75
CA GLY A 25 42.95 -12.42 1.31
C GLY A 25 42.45 -11.12 0.64
N HIS A 26 41.79 -11.27 -0.52
CA HIS A 26 41.23 -10.14 -1.26
C HIS A 26 39.87 -9.74 -0.68
N SER A 27 39.68 -8.42 -0.47
CA SER A 27 38.39 -7.86 -0.07
C SER A 27 37.33 -8.03 -1.16
N GLU A 28 36.08 -8.30 -0.76
CA GLU A 28 34.96 -8.36 -1.64
C GLU A 28 34.15 -7.06 -1.61
N LEU A 29 33.63 -6.68 -2.78
CA LEU A 29 32.76 -5.49 -2.94
C LEU A 29 31.34 -5.94 -3.20
N ASP A 30 30.43 -5.66 -2.27
CA ASP A 30 29.00 -5.80 -2.47
C ASP A 30 28.42 -4.49 -2.99
N ALA A 31 27.59 -4.55 -4.01
CA ALA A 31 26.90 -3.42 -4.58
C ALA A 31 25.42 -3.74 -4.75
N TRP A 32 24.53 -2.85 -4.29
CA TRP A 32 23.08 -3.02 -4.46
C TRP A 32 22.38 -1.67 -4.58
N LYS A 33 21.21 -1.68 -5.20
CA LYS A 33 20.35 -0.51 -5.29
C LYS A 33 19.82 -0.11 -3.92
N TYR A 34 20.03 1.15 -3.54
CA TYR A 34 19.60 1.67 -2.25
C TYR A 34 19.34 3.20 -2.32
N PRO A 35 18.09 3.64 -2.27
CA PRO A 35 17.81 5.07 -2.26
C PRO A 35 18.11 5.67 -0.90
N LEU A 36 18.88 6.74 -0.88
CA LEU A 36 19.17 7.49 0.33
C LEU A 36 18.05 8.48 0.68
N PRO A 37 17.95 8.92 1.94
CA PRO A 37 17.06 10.02 2.29
C PRO A 37 17.36 11.27 1.45
N GLY A 38 16.33 11.81 0.80
CA GLY A 38 16.47 12.97 -0.09
C GLY A 38 16.71 12.65 -1.57
N ASP A 39 17.01 11.40 -1.93
CA ASP A 39 17.13 11.02 -3.34
C ASP A 39 15.82 11.24 -4.09
N ARG A 40 15.93 11.79 -5.30
CA ARG A 40 14.80 11.94 -6.20
C ARG A 40 14.36 10.60 -6.79
N GLU A 41 15.33 9.78 -7.18
CA GLU A 41 15.10 8.48 -7.81
C GLU A 41 15.02 7.40 -6.74
N ILE A 42 13.85 6.77 -6.63
CA ILE A 42 13.53 5.72 -5.66
C ILE A 42 12.91 4.53 -6.37
N PHE A 43 12.83 3.41 -5.68
CA PHE A 43 12.00 2.31 -6.17
C PHE A 43 10.54 2.74 -6.28
N THR A 44 9.91 2.41 -7.40
CA THR A 44 8.50 2.65 -7.65
C THR A 44 7.79 1.39 -8.13
N ILE A 45 6.48 1.35 -7.95
CA ILE A 45 5.61 0.29 -8.44
C ILE A 45 4.51 0.88 -9.32
N GLU A 46 4.28 0.26 -10.47
CA GLU A 46 3.11 0.48 -11.30
C GLU A 46 2.12 -0.66 -11.04
N ARG A 47 0.96 -0.36 -10.50
CA ARG A 47 -0.07 -1.35 -10.22
C ARG A 47 -0.75 -1.80 -11.51
N ILE A 48 -0.94 -3.10 -11.66
CA ILE A 48 -1.53 -3.73 -12.85
C ILE A 48 -2.52 -4.81 -12.45
N VAL A 49 -3.50 -5.04 -13.32
CA VAL A 49 -4.40 -6.18 -13.28
C VAL A 49 -4.17 -7.03 -14.51
N ILE A 50 -3.99 -8.33 -14.34
CA ILE A 50 -3.85 -9.30 -15.42
C ILE A 50 -5.15 -10.11 -15.50
N HIS A 51 -5.83 -10.06 -16.65
CA HIS A 51 -6.96 -10.91 -16.96
C HIS A 51 -6.47 -12.24 -17.53
N LEU A 52 -6.86 -13.36 -16.90
CA LEU A 52 -6.42 -14.72 -17.27
C LEU A 52 -7.37 -15.37 -18.30
N ASN A 53 -7.56 -14.70 -19.43
CA ASN A 53 -8.33 -15.22 -20.56
C ASN A 53 -7.41 -16.05 -21.48
N GLU A 54 -7.97 -16.63 -22.55
CA GLU A 54 -7.17 -17.31 -23.60
C GLU A 54 -6.06 -16.41 -24.16
N SER A 55 -6.31 -15.12 -24.27
CA SER A 55 -5.33 -14.09 -24.58
C SER A 55 -5.19 -13.15 -23.37
N PRO A 56 -4.20 -13.34 -22.49
CA PRO A 56 -4.03 -12.52 -21.29
C PRO A 56 -3.93 -11.03 -21.63
N GLN A 57 -4.71 -10.23 -20.91
CA GLN A 57 -4.70 -8.77 -21.05
C GLN A 57 -4.15 -8.14 -19.76
N ILE A 58 -3.24 -7.17 -19.93
CA ILE A 58 -2.67 -6.40 -18.82
C ILE A 58 -3.31 -5.03 -18.82
N VAL A 59 -3.99 -4.71 -17.73
CA VAL A 59 -4.58 -3.39 -17.47
C VAL A 59 -3.69 -2.67 -16.46
N LYS A 60 -3.04 -1.59 -16.89
CA LYS A 60 -2.30 -0.68 -16.00
C LYS A 60 -3.30 0.26 -15.33
N LEU A 61 -3.16 0.48 -14.02
CA LEU A 61 -3.97 1.46 -13.31
C LEU A 61 -3.56 2.89 -13.68
N ASN A 62 -4.55 3.74 -13.96
CA ASN A 62 -4.37 5.13 -14.38
C ASN A 62 -4.04 6.04 -13.19
N MET A 63 -2.85 5.86 -12.64
CA MET A 63 -2.32 6.62 -11.53
C MET A 63 -0.80 6.75 -11.66
N PRO A 64 -0.17 7.75 -11.02
CA PRO A 64 1.27 7.78 -10.89
C PRO A 64 1.80 6.52 -10.19
N PRO A 65 3.02 6.05 -10.50
CA PRO A 65 3.64 4.97 -9.76
C PRO A 65 3.73 5.28 -8.26
N ASP A 66 3.40 4.30 -7.43
CA ASP A 66 3.57 4.42 -5.98
C ASP A 66 5.05 4.29 -5.59
N ALA A 67 5.44 4.97 -4.51
CA ALA A 67 6.73 4.74 -3.90
C ALA A 67 6.77 3.32 -3.31
N HIS A 68 7.72 2.49 -3.75
CA HIS A 68 7.99 1.20 -3.12
C HIS A 68 9.10 1.37 -2.08
N ARG A 69 8.75 1.39 -0.81
CA ARG A 69 9.63 1.81 0.27
C ARG A 69 10.49 0.68 0.83
N SER A 70 9.91 -0.42 1.14
CA SER A 70 10.59 -1.67 1.51
C SER A 70 9.58 -2.79 1.76
N SER A 71 10.02 -4.04 1.66
CA SER A 71 9.20 -5.20 2.02
C SER A 71 8.88 -5.33 3.52
N ILE A 72 9.49 -4.52 4.37
CA ILE A 72 9.29 -4.57 5.83
C ILE A 72 8.30 -3.49 6.31
N GLY A 73 8.38 -2.28 5.76
CA GLY A 73 7.53 -1.16 6.16
C GLY A 73 6.48 -0.79 5.13
N ASP A 74 6.36 -1.57 4.07
CA ASP A 74 5.50 -1.30 2.94
C ASP A 74 4.51 -2.46 2.80
N HIS A 75 3.24 -2.22 3.07
CA HIS A 75 2.20 -3.25 3.06
C HIS A 75 1.77 -3.69 1.65
N VAL A 76 2.55 -3.40 0.63
CA VAL A 76 2.28 -3.83 -0.74
C VAL A 76 2.41 -5.34 -0.88
N ALA A 77 3.49 -5.90 -0.36
CA ALA A 77 3.72 -7.34 -0.38
C ALA A 77 4.49 -7.80 0.87
N ASP A 78 4.15 -8.95 1.40
CA ASP A 78 4.96 -9.63 2.41
C ASP A 78 6.14 -10.36 1.77
N ARG A 79 7.04 -10.92 2.60
CA ARG A 79 8.23 -11.66 2.16
C ARG A 79 7.92 -12.92 1.35
N ASP A 80 6.75 -13.49 1.56
CA ASP A 80 6.25 -14.64 0.79
C ASP A 80 5.59 -14.23 -0.55
N GLY A 81 5.53 -12.91 -0.83
CA GLY A 81 4.92 -12.36 -2.04
C GLY A 81 3.41 -12.19 -1.96
N SER A 82 2.78 -12.42 -0.81
CA SER A 82 1.36 -12.12 -0.62
C SER A 82 1.12 -10.62 -0.56
N PHE A 83 0.01 -10.17 -1.15
CA PHE A 83 -0.40 -8.76 -1.10
C PHE A 83 -1.18 -8.49 0.17
N LEU A 84 -0.78 -7.45 0.90
CA LEU A 84 -1.40 -7.04 2.16
C LEU A 84 -2.33 -5.84 2.01
N ASP A 85 -2.14 -5.04 0.97
CA ASP A 85 -2.80 -3.74 0.80
C ASP A 85 -3.88 -3.73 -0.29
N VAL A 86 -4.31 -4.88 -0.79
CA VAL A 86 -5.31 -4.97 -1.85
C VAL A 86 -6.48 -5.87 -1.46
N VAL A 87 -7.69 -5.46 -1.84
CA VAL A 87 -8.91 -6.23 -1.62
C VAL A 87 -9.78 -6.16 -2.87
N TRP A 88 -10.21 -7.33 -3.38
CA TRP A 88 -11.18 -7.44 -4.44
C TRP A 88 -12.62 -7.35 -3.89
N ASN A 89 -13.50 -6.69 -4.63
CA ASN A 89 -14.93 -6.88 -4.37
C ASN A 89 -15.41 -8.28 -4.84
N GLN A 90 -16.62 -8.65 -4.45
CA GLN A 90 -17.17 -9.99 -4.74
C GLN A 90 -17.23 -10.32 -6.23
N ASN A 91 -17.48 -9.33 -7.08
CA ASN A 91 -17.58 -9.52 -8.53
C ASN A 91 -16.19 -9.55 -9.21
N GLY A 92 -15.13 -9.15 -8.52
CA GLY A 92 -13.79 -9.03 -9.07
C GLY A 92 -13.65 -7.95 -10.16
N ASP A 93 -14.57 -6.98 -10.23
CA ASP A 93 -14.50 -5.85 -11.14
C ASP A 93 -13.84 -4.62 -10.52
N LYS A 94 -13.78 -4.56 -9.19
CA LYS A 94 -13.15 -3.47 -8.44
C LYS A 94 -12.03 -3.97 -7.53
N LEU A 95 -10.90 -3.28 -7.58
CA LEU A 95 -9.75 -3.50 -6.72
C LEU A 95 -9.60 -2.31 -5.77
N PHE A 96 -9.69 -2.55 -4.47
CA PHE A 96 -9.43 -1.57 -3.43
C PHE A 96 -7.99 -1.72 -2.93
N PHE A 97 -7.32 -0.61 -2.71
CA PHE A 97 -5.93 -0.61 -2.26
C PHE A 97 -5.56 0.70 -1.58
N VAL A 98 -4.45 0.66 -0.86
CA VAL A 98 -3.90 1.82 -0.16
C VAL A 98 -2.57 2.23 -0.76
N SER A 99 -2.39 3.53 -1.00
CA SER A 99 -1.12 4.14 -1.37
C SER A 99 -0.65 5.03 -0.23
N THR A 100 0.64 4.97 0.07
CA THR A 100 1.26 5.79 1.11
C THR A 100 2.38 6.63 0.51
N SER A 101 2.47 7.91 0.89
CA SER A 101 3.55 8.79 0.44
C SER A 101 4.91 8.32 0.95
N ARG A 102 5.97 8.69 0.21
CA ARG A 102 7.35 8.32 0.54
C ARG A 102 7.74 8.70 1.98
N ASP A 103 7.28 9.82 2.47
CA ASP A 103 7.58 10.33 3.81
C ASP A 103 6.67 9.76 4.90
N HIS A 104 5.80 8.82 4.56
CA HIS A 104 4.80 8.19 5.43
C HIS A 104 3.83 9.15 6.09
N LYS A 105 3.60 10.31 5.49
CA LYS A 105 2.69 11.31 6.08
C LYS A 105 1.29 11.29 5.51
N THR A 106 1.14 10.78 4.28
CA THR A 106 -0.16 10.72 3.61
C THR A 106 -0.46 9.30 3.18
N VAL A 107 -1.63 8.83 3.56
CA VAL A 107 -2.18 7.54 3.14
C VAL A 107 -3.49 7.76 2.42
N THR A 108 -3.73 7.00 1.36
CA THR A 108 -4.92 7.17 0.51
C THR A 108 -5.54 5.82 0.19
N LEU A 109 -6.80 5.61 0.58
CA LEU A 109 -7.62 4.49 0.13
C LEU A 109 -8.20 4.83 -1.25
N GLN A 110 -8.01 3.92 -2.19
CA GLN A 110 -8.41 4.06 -3.59
C GLN A 110 -9.17 2.83 -4.07
N VAL A 111 -9.93 3.01 -5.14
CA VAL A 111 -10.57 1.92 -5.86
C VAL A 111 -10.26 2.03 -7.35
N ALA A 112 -9.88 0.92 -7.96
CA ALA A 112 -9.66 0.83 -9.38
C ALA A 112 -10.73 -0.04 -10.05
N ASP A 113 -11.17 0.35 -11.23
CA ASP A 113 -11.90 -0.52 -12.15
C ASP A 113 -10.91 -1.45 -12.83
N SER A 114 -11.14 -2.76 -12.72
CA SER A 114 -10.19 -3.77 -13.19
C SER A 114 -10.15 -3.94 -14.71
N TYR A 115 -11.09 -3.36 -15.45
CA TYR A 115 -11.16 -3.44 -16.91
C TYR A 115 -10.60 -2.18 -17.59
N SER A 116 -10.95 -1.01 -17.08
CA SER A 116 -10.50 0.27 -17.64
C SER A 116 -9.19 0.76 -17.05
N GLY A 117 -8.84 0.32 -15.83
CA GLY A 117 -7.74 0.84 -15.06
C GLY A 117 -8.01 2.20 -14.40
N GLU A 118 -9.22 2.74 -14.53
CA GLU A 118 -9.57 4.01 -13.89
C GLU A 118 -9.50 3.91 -12.37
N VAL A 119 -8.86 4.90 -11.74
CA VAL A 119 -8.65 4.95 -10.29
C VAL A 119 -9.40 6.13 -9.70
N ARG A 120 -10.17 5.86 -8.65
CA ARG A 120 -10.86 6.87 -7.85
C ARG A 120 -10.36 6.84 -6.41
N LYS A 121 -9.99 7.99 -5.90
CA LYS A 121 -9.71 8.19 -4.48
C LYS A 121 -11.01 8.14 -3.68
N ILE A 122 -11.03 7.34 -2.60
CA ILE A 122 -12.15 7.25 -1.67
C ILE A 122 -11.90 8.14 -0.45
N TYR A 123 -10.73 7.96 0.18
CA TYR A 123 -10.38 8.66 1.42
C TYR A 123 -8.88 8.95 1.46
N SER A 124 -8.48 10.00 2.14
CA SER A 124 -7.07 10.30 2.37
C SER A 124 -6.90 10.92 3.75
N GLU A 125 -5.88 10.49 4.45
CA GLU A 125 -5.44 11.06 5.72
C GLU A 125 -4.01 11.55 5.61
N SER A 126 -3.73 12.69 6.24
CA SER A 126 -2.38 13.24 6.33
C SER A 126 -2.07 13.60 7.77
N VAL A 127 -0.88 13.24 8.22
CA VAL A 127 -0.38 13.50 9.56
C VAL A 127 0.92 14.30 9.51
N PRO A 128 1.23 15.11 10.51
CA PRO A 128 2.43 15.94 10.50
C PRO A 128 3.72 15.13 10.71
N THR A 129 3.63 13.95 11.31
CA THR A 129 4.76 13.11 11.72
C THR A 129 4.88 11.87 10.83
N TYR A 130 4.25 10.78 11.22
CA TYR A 130 4.31 9.48 10.58
C TYR A 130 2.95 8.79 10.72
N TYR A 131 2.38 8.30 9.62
CA TYR A 131 1.16 7.52 9.63
C TYR A 131 1.50 6.05 9.92
N GLU A 132 0.94 5.50 10.99
CA GLU A 132 1.10 4.10 11.34
C GLU A 132 0.12 3.25 10.52
N SER A 133 0.65 2.55 9.53
CA SER A 133 -0.15 1.74 8.60
C SER A 133 -0.39 0.29 9.07
N GLY A 134 0.09 -0.05 10.27
CA GLY A 134 0.09 -1.40 10.81
C GLY A 134 1.26 -2.25 10.31
N TYR A 135 1.74 -3.16 11.14
CA TYR A 135 2.79 -4.11 10.80
C TYR A 135 2.17 -5.46 10.45
N ARG A 136 2.36 -5.95 9.23
CA ARG A 136 1.83 -7.21 8.67
C ARG A 136 0.32 -7.27 8.43
N ASN A 137 -0.47 -6.44 9.10
CA ASN A 137 -1.92 -6.41 8.91
C ASN A 137 -2.35 -4.99 8.52
N PRO A 138 -3.03 -4.81 7.38
CA PRO A 138 -3.55 -3.50 7.02
C PRO A 138 -4.53 -3.02 8.09
N ASN A 139 -4.38 -1.77 8.50
CA ASN A 139 -5.26 -1.14 9.50
C ASN A 139 -6.55 -0.60 8.86
N TRP A 140 -7.07 -1.29 7.85
CA TRP A 140 -8.32 -0.93 7.19
C TRP A 140 -9.08 -2.17 6.72
N ARG A 141 -10.39 -2.07 6.60
CA ARG A 141 -11.25 -3.16 6.16
C ARG A 141 -12.49 -2.66 5.42
N ILE A 142 -12.80 -3.25 4.27
CA ILE A 142 -14.04 -2.98 3.52
C ILE A 142 -15.17 -3.88 4.02
N LEU A 143 -16.31 -3.27 4.28
CA LEU A 143 -17.57 -3.93 4.64
C LEU A 143 -18.52 -3.82 3.44
N PHE A 144 -18.36 -4.68 2.44
CA PHE A 144 -19.05 -4.59 1.16
C PHE A 144 -20.57 -4.58 1.28
N GLU A 145 -21.13 -5.44 2.11
CA GLU A 145 -22.60 -5.53 2.31
C GLU A 145 -23.21 -4.26 2.87
N ARG A 146 -22.41 -3.44 3.53
CA ARG A 146 -22.84 -2.20 4.18
C ARG A 146 -22.46 -0.95 3.41
N ASN A 147 -21.68 -1.09 2.36
CA ASN A 147 -21.04 0.02 1.64
C ASN A 147 -20.27 0.95 2.58
N GLU A 148 -19.49 0.37 3.49
CA GLU A 148 -18.71 1.05 4.52
C GLU A 148 -17.28 0.55 4.54
N PHE A 149 -16.37 1.30 5.17
CA PHE A 149 -15.06 0.78 5.53
C PHE A 149 -14.66 1.21 6.94
N ILE A 150 -13.88 0.37 7.59
CA ILE A 150 -13.22 0.65 8.86
C ILE A 150 -11.84 1.19 8.55
N TRP A 151 -11.47 2.27 9.21
CA TRP A 151 -10.18 2.94 9.08
C TRP A 151 -9.55 3.16 10.44
N TYR A 152 -8.25 2.87 10.54
CA TYR A 152 -7.45 3.21 11.71
C TYR A 152 -6.88 4.63 11.56
N SER A 153 -6.96 5.42 12.62
CA SER A 153 -6.40 6.77 12.64
C SER A 153 -5.97 7.16 14.06
N GLU A 154 -4.86 7.89 14.15
CA GLU A 154 -4.34 8.47 15.39
C GLU A 154 -4.71 9.96 15.56
N GLN A 155 -5.71 10.45 14.81
CA GLN A 155 -6.14 11.86 14.83
C GLN A 155 -6.52 12.39 16.21
N ASP A 156 -6.83 11.53 17.17
CA ASP A 156 -7.19 11.85 18.55
C ASP A 156 -6.08 11.52 19.56
N ASN A 157 -4.83 11.52 19.16
CA ASN A 157 -3.61 11.13 19.91
C ASN A 157 -3.48 9.63 20.23
N TRP A 158 -4.56 8.87 20.12
CA TRP A 158 -4.58 7.42 20.30
C TRP A 158 -5.09 6.75 19.03
N GLY A 159 -4.51 5.60 18.70
CA GLY A 159 -4.95 4.84 17.54
C GLY A 159 -6.34 4.24 17.75
N HIS A 160 -7.31 4.70 16.99
CA HIS A 160 -8.70 4.26 17.07
C HIS A 160 -9.28 3.89 15.71
N LEU A 161 -10.40 3.17 15.75
CA LEU A 161 -11.15 2.75 14.57
C LEU A 161 -12.29 3.72 14.29
N TYR A 162 -12.43 4.05 13.01
CA TYR A 162 -13.43 4.94 12.46
C TYR A 162 -14.21 4.26 11.35
N LEU A 163 -15.52 4.42 11.33
CA LEU A 163 -16.40 3.91 10.29
C LEU A 163 -16.69 5.00 9.28
N HIS A 164 -16.46 4.72 8.03
CA HIS A 164 -16.68 5.63 6.91
C HIS A 164 -17.63 5.04 5.88
N ASP A 165 -18.26 5.90 5.11
CA ASP A 165 -19.02 5.55 3.92
C ASP A 165 -18.06 5.25 2.77
N LEU A 166 -18.23 4.11 2.10
CA LEU A 166 -17.30 3.64 1.07
C LEU A 166 -17.39 4.43 -0.23
N GLU A 167 -18.55 4.98 -0.55
CA GLU A 167 -18.73 5.75 -1.78
C GLU A 167 -18.15 7.16 -1.67
N THR A 168 -18.41 7.82 -0.54
CA THR A 168 -18.08 9.24 -0.34
C THR A 168 -16.83 9.49 0.48
N GLY A 169 -16.31 8.47 1.19
CA GLY A 169 -15.22 8.59 2.15
C GLY A 169 -15.60 9.33 3.46
N ARG A 170 -16.85 9.74 3.62
CA ARG A 170 -17.28 10.54 4.77
C ARG A 170 -17.29 9.73 6.06
N LEU A 171 -16.77 10.32 7.12
CA LEU A 171 -16.85 9.76 8.46
C LEU A 171 -18.32 9.60 8.88
N LYS A 172 -18.71 8.40 9.29
CA LYS A 172 -20.02 8.07 9.85
C LYS A 172 -19.98 8.10 11.38
N ARG A 173 -18.97 7.49 11.98
CA ARG A 173 -18.78 7.48 13.44
C ARG A 173 -17.42 6.94 13.85
N LYS A 174 -16.95 7.34 15.02
CA LYS A 174 -15.85 6.72 15.74
C LYS A 174 -16.36 5.41 16.37
N LEU A 175 -15.59 4.31 16.23
CA LEU A 175 -15.96 2.98 16.75
C LEU A 175 -15.37 2.71 18.12
N THR A 176 -14.13 3.18 18.36
CA THR A 176 -13.41 2.99 19.62
C THR A 176 -12.93 4.32 20.16
N SER A 177 -12.81 4.48 21.48
CA SER A 177 -12.36 5.69 22.14
C SER A 177 -11.75 5.37 23.52
N GLY A 178 -10.95 6.28 24.04
CA GLY A 178 -10.29 6.17 25.36
C GLY A 178 -8.80 6.47 25.28
N ASP A 179 -8.13 6.42 26.42
CA ASP A 179 -6.70 6.70 26.55
C ASP A 179 -5.86 5.40 26.35
N TRP A 180 -6.13 4.71 25.25
CA TRP A 180 -5.49 3.46 24.86
C TRP A 180 -5.57 3.26 23.34
N PRO A 181 -4.57 2.65 22.69
CA PRO A 181 -4.60 2.39 21.25
C PRO A 181 -5.27 1.05 20.92
N VAL A 182 -5.91 0.97 19.77
CA VAL A 182 -6.15 -0.28 19.06
C VAL A 182 -4.82 -0.72 18.44
N LEU A 183 -4.40 -1.96 18.65
CA LEU A 183 -3.14 -2.46 18.10
C LEU A 183 -3.32 -3.12 16.73
N ASN A 184 -4.36 -3.92 16.57
CA ASN A 184 -4.63 -4.66 15.34
C ASN A 184 -6.13 -4.69 15.03
N LEU A 185 -6.43 -4.83 13.75
CA LEU A 185 -7.76 -5.13 13.25
C LEU A 185 -7.80 -6.63 12.91
N GLU A 186 -8.38 -7.44 13.82
CA GLU A 186 -8.51 -8.88 13.60
C GLU A 186 -9.68 -9.21 12.63
N HIS A 187 -9.61 -10.40 12.02
CA HIS A 187 -10.60 -10.89 11.05
C HIS A 187 -11.79 -11.59 11.69
#